data_0d51eb8b0c5fbac38c66135deb93cb67
#
_entry.id   0d51eb8b0c5fbac38c66135deb93cb67
#
_cell.length_a   1.000
_cell.length_b   1.000
_cell.length_c   1.000
_cell.angle_alpha   90.00
_cell.angle_beta   90.00
_cell.angle_gamma   90.00
#
_symmetry.space_group_name_H-M   'P 1'
#
loop_
_entity.id
_entity.type
_entity.pdbx_description
1 polymer ?
#
loop_
_entity_poly.entity_id
_entity_poly.type
_entity_poly.pdbx_seq_one_letter_code
_entity_poly.pdbx_strand_id
1 'polypeptide(L)'
;MNVMDSVDLRSDTVTWPTPAMRAAMAAAEVGDDVWGDDPTVQRLERMAAERAGKEAALFVPTGTMGNLIAALVHCGRGDEIILGDKCHTFIWEAGGASTLGSIAMHPVPNLPDGTLPLAAIEAAIRPDNPHFPRTRAIFLENTHNACGGVVVPPAYFAQVREIADRHGLAVHLDGARIFNAAVALGCPITEFTQHVDSVMFCLSKGLCAPVGSMLCGTEEFIYHARRWRKALGGGMRQVGVIAAAGIVALEEMVDRLAEDHRHARILAETLAGLPGVIIDLDTVQTNIIYFRLSESVPLEPQELVARLESEYRVRIGWMKEREFRLVTHYWITSEKVEQAVRALRAVLGRM
;
A
#
# COMPACT_ATOMS: atom_id res chain seq x y z
N MET A 1 -12.49 5.26 25.78
CA MET A 1 -11.88 6.45 25.14
C MET A 1 -12.44 6.50 23.71
N ASN A 2 -13.07 7.61 23.30
CA ASN A 2 -13.59 7.70 21.93
C ASN A 2 -12.38 7.78 20.97
N VAL A 3 -12.27 6.87 20.04
CA VAL A 3 -11.15 6.79 19.06
C VAL A 3 -11.07 8.10 18.24
N MET A 4 -12.19 8.77 18.06
CA MET A 4 -12.29 10.05 17.32
C MET A 4 -11.55 11.22 18.00
N ASP A 5 -11.32 11.15 19.33
CA ASP A 5 -10.69 12.23 20.10
C ASP A 5 -9.16 12.10 20.18
N SER A 6 -8.57 11.07 19.61
CA SER A 6 -7.12 10.84 19.57
C SER A 6 -6.51 11.23 18.22
N VAL A 7 -5.23 11.61 18.24
CA VAL A 7 -4.41 11.77 17.05
C VAL A 7 -3.73 10.42 16.78
N ASP A 8 -4.28 9.63 15.88
CA ASP A 8 -3.75 8.29 15.59
C ASP A 8 -2.89 8.30 14.33
N LEU A 9 -1.58 8.41 14.49
CA LEU A 9 -0.57 8.43 13.43
C LEU A 9 0.09 7.07 13.20
N ARG A 10 -0.46 5.96 13.72
CA ARG A 10 0.15 4.64 13.58
C ARG A 10 0.16 4.13 12.15
N SER A 11 -0.94 4.36 11.42
CA SER A 11 -1.12 3.90 10.04
C SER A 11 -2.36 4.55 9.41
N ASP A 12 -2.39 4.69 8.08
CA ASP A 12 -3.60 5.04 7.34
C ASP A 12 -4.65 3.90 7.30
N THR A 13 -4.29 2.70 7.74
CA THR A 13 -5.23 1.57 7.94
C THR A 13 -6.18 1.77 9.13
N VAL A 14 -5.95 2.76 9.98
CA VAL A 14 -6.86 3.11 11.09
C VAL A 14 -7.97 4.07 10.66
N THR A 15 -8.04 4.46 9.38
CA THR A 15 -9.10 5.30 8.84
C THR A 15 -10.44 4.60 8.91
N TRP A 16 -11.50 5.40 8.98
CA TRP A 16 -12.88 4.92 8.90
C TRP A 16 -13.65 5.68 7.81
N PRO A 17 -14.76 5.12 7.29
CA PRO A 17 -15.49 5.71 6.18
C PRO A 17 -16.03 7.10 6.52
N THR A 18 -15.91 8.01 5.53
CA THR A 18 -16.45 9.36 5.61
C THR A 18 -17.98 9.35 5.71
N PRO A 19 -18.64 10.46 6.12
CA PRO A 19 -20.09 10.57 6.08
C PRO A 19 -20.67 10.30 4.69
N ALA A 20 -20.03 10.77 3.61
CA ALA A 20 -20.44 10.50 2.23
C ALA A 20 -20.39 9.01 1.90
N MET A 21 -19.30 8.33 2.28
CA MET A 21 -19.18 6.87 2.12
C MET A 21 -20.29 6.12 2.87
N ARG A 22 -20.60 6.50 4.12
CA ARG A 22 -21.67 5.87 4.90
C ARG A 22 -23.04 6.06 4.26
N ALA A 23 -23.32 7.24 3.70
CA ALA A 23 -24.54 7.50 2.96
C ALA A 23 -24.62 6.67 1.68
N ALA A 24 -23.52 6.58 0.90
CA ALA A 24 -23.46 5.76 -0.29
C ALA A 24 -23.66 4.27 0.02
N MET A 25 -23.03 3.77 1.09
CA MET A 25 -23.21 2.37 1.55
C MET A 25 -24.67 2.07 1.92
N ALA A 26 -25.35 3.01 2.59
CA ALA A 26 -26.74 2.83 3.00
C ALA A 26 -27.72 2.86 1.81
N ALA A 27 -27.37 3.55 0.73
CA ALA A 27 -28.20 3.72 -0.47
C ALA A 27 -27.77 2.80 -1.65
N ALA A 28 -26.79 1.91 -1.44
CA ALA A 28 -26.24 1.09 -2.52
C ALA A 28 -27.28 0.15 -3.13
N GLU A 29 -27.40 0.14 -4.45
CA GLU A 29 -28.06 -0.92 -5.19
C GLU A 29 -27.20 -2.18 -5.15
N VAL A 30 -27.79 -3.31 -4.85
CA VAL A 30 -27.06 -4.56 -4.66
C VAL A 30 -27.67 -5.72 -5.42
N GLY A 31 -26.81 -6.66 -5.79
CA GLY A 31 -27.14 -7.96 -6.36
C GLY A 31 -26.12 -8.99 -5.88
N ASP A 32 -26.17 -10.20 -6.40
CA ASP A 32 -25.17 -11.22 -6.06
C ASP A 32 -23.91 -11.05 -6.92
N ASP A 33 -22.81 -10.59 -6.33
CA ASP A 33 -21.53 -10.37 -7.01
C ASP A 33 -20.94 -11.67 -7.63
N VAL A 34 -21.20 -12.83 -7.02
CA VAL A 34 -20.73 -14.11 -7.59
C VAL A 34 -21.44 -14.46 -8.89
N TRP A 35 -22.70 -14.06 -9.04
CA TRP A 35 -23.45 -14.17 -10.30
C TRP A 35 -23.18 -13.03 -11.27
N GLY A 36 -22.49 -11.98 -10.81
CA GLY A 36 -22.22 -10.78 -11.59
C GLY A 36 -23.42 -9.83 -11.67
N ASP A 37 -24.35 -9.91 -10.69
CA ASP A 37 -25.60 -9.14 -10.70
C ASP A 37 -25.52 -7.85 -9.84
N ASP A 38 -24.41 -7.63 -9.09
CA ASP A 38 -24.28 -6.45 -8.24
C ASP A 38 -23.87 -5.21 -9.06
N PRO A 39 -24.77 -4.24 -9.30
CA PRO A 39 -24.49 -3.11 -10.18
C PRO A 39 -23.46 -2.15 -9.57
N THR A 40 -23.40 -2.06 -8.25
CA THR A 40 -22.45 -1.19 -7.54
C THR A 40 -21.03 -1.75 -7.65
N VAL A 41 -20.86 -3.06 -7.50
CA VAL A 41 -19.56 -3.71 -7.72
C VAL A 41 -19.10 -3.54 -9.16
N GLN A 42 -19.98 -3.78 -10.13
CA GLN A 42 -19.66 -3.60 -11.54
C GLN A 42 -19.23 -2.16 -11.87
N ARG A 43 -19.88 -1.15 -11.26
CA ARG A 43 -19.48 0.26 -11.42
C ARG A 43 -18.09 0.49 -10.84
N LEU A 44 -17.81 0.01 -9.62
CA LEU A 44 -16.50 0.16 -8.99
C LEU A 44 -15.40 -0.52 -9.81
N GLU A 45 -15.65 -1.74 -10.31
CA GLU A 45 -14.68 -2.48 -11.11
C GLU A 45 -14.37 -1.76 -12.44
N ARG A 46 -15.38 -1.22 -13.12
CA ARG A 46 -15.15 -0.39 -14.33
C ARG A 46 -14.32 0.86 -14.03
N MET A 47 -14.68 1.60 -12.98
CA MET A 47 -13.92 2.80 -12.57
C MET A 47 -12.46 2.48 -12.22
N ALA A 48 -12.24 1.38 -11.54
CA ALA A 48 -10.89 0.93 -11.18
C ALA A 48 -10.05 0.55 -12.41
N ALA A 49 -10.65 -0.17 -13.36
CA ALA A 49 -10.00 -0.51 -14.63
C ALA A 49 -9.65 0.75 -15.43
N GLU A 50 -10.58 1.68 -15.58
CA GLU A 50 -10.37 2.97 -16.27
C GLU A 50 -9.23 3.78 -15.60
N ARG A 51 -9.27 3.92 -14.26
CA ARG A 51 -8.22 4.64 -13.51
C ARG A 51 -6.85 4.00 -13.72
N ALA A 52 -6.79 2.67 -13.72
CA ALA A 52 -5.54 1.92 -13.89
C ALA A 52 -5.10 1.76 -15.36
N GLY A 53 -5.92 2.18 -16.34
CA GLY A 53 -5.65 1.95 -17.75
C GLY A 53 -5.56 0.44 -18.09
N LYS A 54 -6.38 -0.38 -17.42
CA LYS A 54 -6.45 -1.83 -17.61
C LYS A 54 -7.79 -2.23 -18.22
N GLU A 55 -7.84 -3.42 -18.81
CA GLU A 55 -9.05 -3.91 -19.48
C GLU A 55 -10.16 -4.24 -18.49
N ALA A 56 -9.79 -4.78 -17.32
CA ALA A 56 -10.74 -5.21 -16.31
C ALA A 56 -10.17 -5.05 -14.90
N ALA A 57 -11.07 -5.09 -13.89
CA ALA A 57 -10.71 -5.09 -12.50
C ALA A 57 -11.58 -6.07 -11.70
N LEU A 58 -11.10 -6.41 -10.49
CA LEU A 58 -11.76 -7.28 -9.54
C LEU A 58 -11.72 -6.64 -8.15
N PHE A 59 -12.89 -6.48 -7.53
CA PHE A 59 -12.98 -6.09 -6.13
C PHE A 59 -12.60 -7.28 -5.23
N VAL A 60 -11.66 -7.05 -4.32
CA VAL A 60 -11.19 -8.05 -3.36
C VAL A 60 -11.27 -7.50 -1.93
N PRO A 61 -11.51 -8.34 -0.90
CA PRO A 61 -11.60 -7.89 0.49
C PRO A 61 -10.37 -7.15 1.00
N THR A 62 -9.17 -7.56 0.59
CA THR A 62 -7.89 -7.02 1.10
C THR A 62 -6.82 -6.96 0.01
N GLY A 63 -5.83 -6.07 0.19
CA GLY A 63 -4.66 -6.04 -0.68
C GLY A 63 -3.85 -7.34 -0.66
N THR A 64 -3.71 -7.94 0.52
CA THR A 64 -3.06 -9.26 0.68
C THR A 64 -3.71 -10.33 -0.20
N MET A 65 -5.06 -10.37 -0.26
CA MET A 65 -5.75 -11.29 -1.18
C MET A 65 -5.48 -10.92 -2.64
N GLY A 66 -5.43 -9.63 -2.99
CA GLY A 66 -5.14 -9.17 -4.34
C GLY A 66 -3.75 -9.59 -4.81
N ASN A 67 -2.71 -9.36 -3.99
CA ASN A 67 -1.33 -9.78 -4.28
C ASN A 67 -1.21 -11.30 -4.37
N LEU A 68 -1.84 -12.03 -3.45
CA LEU A 68 -1.85 -13.49 -3.48
C LEU A 68 -2.52 -14.01 -4.76
N ILE A 69 -3.67 -13.46 -5.15
CA ILE A 69 -4.35 -13.83 -6.40
C ILE A 69 -3.44 -13.54 -7.60
N ALA A 70 -2.76 -12.40 -7.63
CA ALA A 70 -1.83 -12.09 -8.71
C ALA A 70 -0.70 -13.14 -8.79
N ALA A 71 -0.14 -13.54 -7.66
CA ALA A 71 0.86 -14.61 -7.62
C ALA A 71 0.30 -15.93 -8.16
N LEU A 72 -0.92 -16.31 -7.76
CA LEU A 72 -1.57 -17.55 -8.18
C LEU A 72 -2.03 -17.57 -9.64
N VAL A 73 -2.20 -16.40 -10.28
CA VAL A 73 -2.54 -16.31 -11.70
C VAL A 73 -1.27 -16.27 -12.56
N HIS A 74 -0.24 -15.52 -12.13
CA HIS A 74 1.00 -15.41 -12.90
C HIS A 74 1.91 -16.65 -12.78
N CYS A 75 1.77 -17.43 -11.70
CA CYS A 75 2.66 -18.56 -11.39
C CYS A 75 1.88 -19.84 -11.15
N GLY A 76 2.49 -20.96 -11.52
CA GLY A 76 2.07 -22.30 -11.13
C GLY A 76 2.85 -22.84 -9.93
N ARG A 77 2.47 -24.04 -9.48
CA ARG A 77 3.22 -24.73 -8.39
C ARG A 77 4.66 -24.99 -8.82
N GLY A 78 5.61 -24.63 -7.95
CA GLY A 78 7.04 -24.80 -8.21
C GLY A 78 7.67 -23.71 -9.05
N ASP A 79 6.91 -22.71 -9.49
CA ASP A 79 7.45 -21.51 -10.11
C ASP A 79 8.02 -20.54 -9.05
N GLU A 80 8.73 -19.50 -9.50
CA GLU A 80 9.42 -18.52 -8.66
C GLU A 80 9.01 -17.09 -9.03
N ILE A 81 8.88 -16.25 -7.98
CA ILE A 81 8.68 -14.79 -8.08
C ILE A 81 9.95 -14.09 -7.58
N ILE A 82 10.47 -13.13 -8.35
CA ILE A 82 11.49 -12.18 -7.91
C ILE A 82 10.78 -10.99 -7.28
N LEU A 83 11.21 -10.57 -6.08
CA LEU A 83 10.63 -9.45 -5.34
C LEU A 83 11.66 -8.82 -4.39
N GLY A 84 11.31 -7.65 -3.84
CA GLY A 84 12.16 -6.98 -2.86
C GLY A 84 12.13 -7.66 -1.48
N ASP A 85 13.28 -7.68 -0.80
CA ASP A 85 13.41 -8.23 0.57
C ASP A 85 12.65 -7.43 1.63
N LYS A 86 12.24 -6.19 1.30
CA LYS A 86 11.44 -5.31 2.16
C LYS A 86 10.00 -5.11 1.68
N CYS A 87 9.59 -5.75 0.58
CA CYS A 87 8.23 -5.59 0.08
C CYS A 87 7.19 -6.25 0.99
N HIS A 88 5.97 -5.71 0.96
CA HIS A 88 4.86 -6.17 1.79
C HIS A 88 4.53 -7.64 1.53
N THR A 89 4.49 -8.04 0.27
CA THR A 89 4.19 -9.42 -0.17
C THR A 89 5.16 -10.45 0.40
N PHE A 90 6.42 -10.07 0.62
CA PHE A 90 7.42 -10.94 1.20
C PHE A 90 7.33 -11.02 2.72
N ILE A 91 7.14 -9.87 3.40
CA ILE A 91 7.28 -9.78 4.86
C ILE A 91 5.94 -9.96 5.59
N TRP A 92 4.83 -9.36 5.05
CA TRP A 92 3.62 -9.10 5.83
C TRP A 92 2.38 -9.88 5.38
N GLU A 93 2.51 -10.82 4.44
CA GLU A 93 1.39 -11.58 3.88
C GLU A 93 1.39 -13.06 4.28
N ALA A 94 1.96 -13.36 5.46
CA ALA A 94 1.97 -14.69 6.08
C ALA A 94 2.54 -15.80 5.17
N GLY A 95 3.41 -15.45 4.22
CA GLY A 95 3.97 -16.42 3.26
C GLY A 95 2.92 -17.04 2.33
N GLY A 96 1.83 -16.31 2.05
CA GLY A 96 0.66 -16.83 1.32
C GLY A 96 1.01 -17.43 -0.05
N ALA A 97 1.88 -16.78 -0.83
CA ALA A 97 2.32 -17.30 -2.13
C ALA A 97 2.99 -18.68 -2.00
N SER A 98 3.82 -18.89 -0.97
CA SER A 98 4.47 -20.16 -0.73
C SER A 98 3.52 -21.22 -0.15
N THR A 99 2.70 -20.85 0.85
CA THR A 99 1.83 -21.80 1.57
C THR A 99 0.63 -22.26 0.75
N LEU A 100 0.01 -21.37 -0.01
CA LEU A 100 -1.19 -21.65 -0.80
C LEU A 100 -0.87 -21.90 -2.27
N GLY A 101 0.10 -21.18 -2.84
CA GLY A 101 0.51 -21.32 -4.24
C GLY A 101 1.60 -22.34 -4.48
N SER A 102 2.35 -22.74 -3.47
CA SER A 102 3.59 -23.51 -3.61
C SER A 102 4.60 -22.81 -4.55
N ILE A 103 4.64 -21.49 -4.46
CA ILE A 103 5.46 -20.59 -5.28
C ILE A 103 6.71 -20.23 -4.46
N ALA A 104 7.90 -20.37 -5.05
CA ALA A 104 9.14 -19.92 -4.45
C ALA A 104 9.23 -18.39 -4.49
N MET A 105 9.78 -17.78 -3.43
CA MET A 105 10.09 -16.36 -3.42
C MET A 105 11.58 -16.14 -3.45
N HIS A 106 12.06 -15.33 -4.39
CA HIS A 106 13.48 -14.96 -4.53
C HIS A 106 13.65 -13.49 -4.15
N PRO A 107 13.97 -13.19 -2.88
CA PRO A 107 14.13 -11.81 -2.45
C PRO A 107 15.45 -11.21 -2.97
N VAL A 108 15.34 -10.01 -3.54
CA VAL A 108 16.47 -9.16 -3.94
C VAL A 108 16.51 -7.97 -2.97
N PRO A 109 17.69 -7.54 -2.46
CA PRO A 109 17.77 -6.41 -1.55
C PRO A 109 17.22 -5.12 -2.15
N ASN A 110 16.29 -4.47 -1.45
CA ASN A 110 15.79 -3.15 -1.83
C ASN A 110 16.84 -2.07 -1.58
N LEU A 111 16.95 -1.14 -2.51
CA LEU A 111 17.64 0.13 -2.32
C LEU A 111 16.81 1.07 -1.43
N PRO A 112 17.42 2.11 -0.83
CA PRO A 112 16.70 3.06 0.02
C PRO A 112 15.54 3.80 -0.68
N ASP A 113 15.61 3.97 -2.00
CA ASP A 113 14.59 4.58 -2.84
C ASP A 113 13.44 3.62 -3.22
N GLY A 114 13.40 2.42 -2.65
CA GLY A 114 12.39 1.40 -2.89
C GLY A 114 12.62 0.56 -4.15
N THR A 115 13.59 0.89 -4.99
CA THR A 115 13.91 0.13 -6.19
C THR A 115 14.70 -1.14 -5.88
N LEU A 116 14.78 -2.04 -6.85
CA LEU A 116 15.70 -3.18 -6.87
C LEU A 116 16.82 -2.88 -7.89
N PRO A 117 18.08 -3.21 -7.62
CA PRO A 117 19.13 -3.08 -8.65
C PRO A 117 18.76 -3.90 -9.90
N LEU A 118 18.67 -3.26 -11.06
CA LEU A 118 18.26 -3.93 -12.31
C LEU A 118 19.14 -5.14 -12.63
N ALA A 119 20.45 -5.02 -12.43
CA ALA A 119 21.39 -6.12 -12.60
C ALA A 119 21.13 -7.30 -11.62
N ALA A 120 20.64 -7.00 -10.42
CA ALA A 120 20.28 -8.04 -9.46
C ALA A 120 18.96 -8.76 -9.83
N ILE A 121 17.98 -8.03 -10.39
CA ILE A 121 16.78 -8.64 -10.96
C ILE A 121 17.19 -9.61 -12.08
N GLU A 122 18.00 -9.16 -13.03
CA GLU A 122 18.43 -9.98 -14.16
C GLU A 122 19.24 -11.20 -13.73
N ALA A 123 20.13 -11.04 -12.75
CA ALA A 123 20.92 -12.15 -12.18
C ALA A 123 20.06 -13.15 -11.38
N ALA A 124 18.90 -12.74 -10.87
CA ALA A 124 17.98 -13.61 -10.15
C ALA A 124 17.12 -14.50 -11.06
N ILE A 125 17.03 -14.17 -12.37
CA ILE A 125 16.28 -14.97 -13.34
C ILE A 125 16.97 -16.33 -13.56
N ARG A 126 16.23 -17.42 -13.31
CA ARG A 126 16.76 -18.76 -13.43
C ARG A 126 16.86 -19.20 -14.89
N PRO A 127 17.95 -19.89 -15.27
CA PRO A 127 18.02 -20.57 -16.56
C PRO A 127 17.04 -21.75 -16.62
N ASP A 128 16.60 -22.12 -17.82
CA ASP A 128 15.79 -23.33 -18.02
C ASP A 128 16.64 -24.58 -17.75
N ASN A 129 16.55 -25.07 -16.50
CA ASN A 129 17.32 -26.19 -16.01
C ASN A 129 16.49 -26.94 -14.94
N PRO A 130 16.42 -28.30 -14.96
CA PRO A 130 15.60 -29.05 -14.01
C PRO A 130 15.99 -28.91 -12.53
N HIS A 131 17.16 -28.32 -12.24
CA HIS A 131 17.60 -28.06 -10.87
C HIS A 131 16.97 -26.79 -10.26
N PHE A 132 16.32 -25.94 -11.05
CA PHE A 132 15.80 -24.64 -10.60
C PHE A 132 14.29 -24.52 -10.75
N PRO A 133 13.61 -23.76 -9.89
CA PRO A 133 12.25 -23.29 -10.16
C PRO A 133 12.27 -22.40 -11.42
N ARG A 134 11.15 -22.30 -12.11
CA ARG A 134 11.02 -21.37 -13.24
C ARG A 134 10.64 -19.99 -12.73
N THR A 135 11.46 -18.99 -12.99
CA THR A 135 11.08 -17.60 -12.74
C THR A 135 9.93 -17.21 -13.67
N ARG A 136 8.82 -16.69 -13.11
CA ARG A 136 7.61 -16.34 -13.86
C ARG A 136 7.20 -14.90 -13.72
N ALA A 137 7.51 -14.26 -12.59
CA ALA A 137 7.05 -12.90 -12.36
C ALA A 137 8.07 -12.10 -11.55
N ILE A 138 7.98 -10.77 -11.70
CA ILE A 138 8.65 -9.76 -10.89
C ILE A 138 7.56 -8.98 -10.15
N PHE A 139 7.66 -8.90 -8.81
CA PHE A 139 6.72 -8.13 -7.98
C PHE A 139 7.42 -6.89 -7.46
N LEU A 140 6.80 -5.74 -7.68
CA LEU A 140 7.27 -4.41 -7.26
C LEU A 140 6.26 -3.78 -6.31
N GLU A 141 6.67 -2.78 -5.53
CA GLU A 141 5.80 -2.05 -4.59
C GLU A 141 5.91 -0.55 -4.79
N ASN A 142 4.77 0.19 -4.79
CA ASN A 142 4.72 1.65 -4.83
C ASN A 142 3.44 2.21 -4.13
N THR A 143 3.50 3.20 -3.24
CA THR A 143 4.75 3.71 -2.63
C THR A 143 5.38 2.64 -1.77
N HIS A 144 6.72 2.60 -1.67
CA HIS A 144 7.37 1.50 -0.95
C HIS A 144 7.32 1.73 0.56
N ASN A 145 6.47 0.99 1.26
CA ASN A 145 6.16 1.21 2.68
C ASN A 145 7.40 1.12 3.58
N ALA A 146 8.15 0.02 3.51
CA ALA A 146 9.29 -0.21 4.39
C ALA A 146 10.54 0.61 4.04
N CYS A 147 10.57 1.26 2.87
CA CYS A 147 11.63 2.19 2.47
C CYS A 147 11.26 3.67 2.75
N GLY A 148 10.28 3.94 3.61
CA GLY A 148 9.93 5.31 3.98
C GLY A 148 8.65 5.85 3.35
N GLY A 149 7.91 5.04 2.57
CA GLY A 149 6.79 5.52 1.77
C GLY A 149 7.23 6.30 0.52
N VAL A 150 8.47 6.05 0.10
CA VAL A 150 9.09 6.69 -1.08
C VAL A 150 8.37 6.32 -2.37
N VAL A 151 8.42 7.24 -3.32
CA VAL A 151 7.84 7.07 -4.65
C VAL A 151 8.89 6.48 -5.59
N VAL A 152 8.61 5.29 -6.10
CA VAL A 152 9.38 4.69 -7.19
C VAL A 152 8.93 5.33 -8.50
N PRO A 153 9.81 5.99 -9.28
CA PRO A 153 9.40 6.75 -10.45
C PRO A 153 8.96 5.87 -11.62
N PRO A 154 8.05 6.34 -12.52
CA PRO A 154 7.57 5.57 -13.67
C PRO A 154 8.69 5.02 -14.58
N ALA A 155 9.78 5.77 -14.76
CA ALA A 155 10.90 5.35 -15.58
C ALA A 155 11.56 4.05 -15.09
N TYR A 156 11.54 3.79 -13.79
CA TYR A 156 12.04 2.52 -13.25
C TYR A 156 11.17 1.33 -13.67
N PHE A 157 9.84 1.50 -13.67
CA PHE A 157 8.93 0.44 -14.13
C PHE A 157 9.15 0.11 -15.61
N ALA A 158 9.42 1.13 -16.44
CA ALA A 158 9.77 0.91 -17.86
C ALA A 158 11.04 0.06 -18.00
N GLN A 159 12.09 0.34 -17.19
CA GLN A 159 13.33 -0.46 -17.20
C GLN A 159 13.10 -1.91 -16.75
N VAL A 160 12.28 -2.12 -15.72
CA VAL A 160 11.93 -3.50 -15.29
C VAL A 160 11.09 -4.19 -16.36
N ARG A 161 10.18 -3.48 -17.05
CA ARG A 161 9.40 -4.02 -18.17
C ARG A 161 10.30 -4.53 -19.30
N GLU A 162 11.35 -3.78 -19.67
CA GLU A 162 12.33 -4.22 -20.66
C GLU A 162 13.02 -5.53 -20.28
N ILE A 163 13.38 -5.70 -19.01
CA ILE A 163 13.95 -6.97 -18.52
C ILE A 163 12.90 -8.08 -18.62
N ALA A 164 11.70 -7.84 -18.12
CA ALA A 164 10.64 -8.81 -18.11
C ALA A 164 10.28 -9.29 -19.53
N ASP A 165 10.21 -8.38 -20.50
CA ASP A 165 9.92 -8.71 -21.90
C ASP A 165 10.99 -9.61 -22.53
N ARG A 166 12.27 -9.33 -22.27
CA ARG A 166 13.36 -10.19 -22.78
C ARG A 166 13.29 -11.64 -22.27
N HIS A 167 12.71 -11.82 -21.09
CA HIS A 167 12.66 -13.13 -20.43
C HIS A 167 11.26 -13.75 -20.36
N GLY A 168 10.24 -13.10 -20.94
CA GLY A 168 8.85 -13.55 -20.91
C GLY A 168 8.26 -13.65 -19.50
N LEU A 169 8.58 -12.67 -18.64
CA LEU A 169 8.11 -12.61 -17.26
C LEU A 169 6.93 -11.64 -17.12
N ALA A 170 5.99 -11.97 -16.23
CA ALA A 170 4.97 -11.03 -15.80
C ALA A 170 5.54 -10.01 -14.81
N VAL A 171 4.98 -8.79 -14.81
CA VAL A 171 5.26 -7.76 -13.80
C VAL A 171 3.97 -7.45 -13.04
N HIS A 172 3.99 -7.64 -11.73
CA HIS A 172 2.89 -7.24 -10.84
C HIS A 172 3.32 -6.06 -9.97
N LEU A 173 2.41 -5.10 -9.78
CA LEU A 173 2.61 -3.95 -8.91
C LEU A 173 1.70 -4.04 -7.68
N ASP A 174 2.31 -4.22 -6.50
CA ASP A 174 1.65 -3.85 -5.25
C ASP A 174 1.58 -2.33 -5.18
N GLY A 175 0.50 -1.79 -5.65
CA GLY A 175 0.17 -0.38 -5.65
C GLY A 175 -0.70 0.03 -4.46
N ALA A 176 -0.54 -0.59 -3.29
CA ALA A 176 -1.40 -0.34 -2.12
C ALA A 176 -1.59 1.14 -1.79
N ARG A 177 -0.60 1.99 -2.17
CA ARG A 177 -0.65 3.45 -2.07
C ARG A 177 -0.28 4.15 -3.38
N ILE A 178 -0.59 3.57 -4.51
CA ILE A 178 -0.21 4.10 -5.83
C ILE A 178 -0.78 5.51 -6.07
N PHE A 179 -1.95 5.83 -5.53
CA PHE A 179 -2.52 7.16 -5.62
C PHE A 179 -1.70 8.21 -4.85
N ASN A 180 -1.04 7.82 -3.75
CA ASN A 180 -0.08 8.71 -3.07
C ASN A 180 1.11 9.00 -3.98
N ALA A 181 1.64 8.01 -4.70
CA ALA A 181 2.73 8.22 -5.66
C ALA A 181 2.30 9.15 -6.80
N ALA A 182 1.12 8.92 -7.37
CA ALA A 182 0.56 9.72 -8.46
C ALA A 182 0.36 11.18 -8.05
N VAL A 183 -0.24 11.43 -6.88
CA VAL A 183 -0.44 12.78 -6.34
C VAL A 183 0.89 13.48 -6.03
N ALA A 184 1.88 12.76 -5.48
CA ALA A 184 3.20 13.33 -5.19
C ALA A 184 3.94 13.76 -6.46
N LEU A 185 3.78 13.04 -7.58
CA LEU A 185 4.40 13.37 -8.87
C LEU A 185 3.52 14.26 -9.77
N GLY A 186 2.24 14.48 -9.40
CA GLY A 186 1.29 15.23 -10.24
C GLY A 186 0.97 14.52 -11.57
N CYS A 187 0.93 13.19 -11.59
CA CYS A 187 0.66 12.39 -12.78
C CYS A 187 -0.46 11.35 -12.52
N PRO A 188 -1.13 10.84 -13.56
CA PRO A 188 -2.09 9.75 -13.40
C PRO A 188 -1.37 8.44 -13.06
N ILE A 189 -2.09 7.50 -12.42
CA ILE A 189 -1.50 6.18 -12.10
C ILE A 189 -1.14 5.37 -13.34
N THR A 190 -1.70 5.69 -14.50
CA THR A 190 -1.38 5.06 -15.79
C THR A 190 0.09 5.20 -16.19
N GLU A 191 0.78 6.25 -15.72
CA GLU A 191 2.22 6.39 -15.95
C GLU A 191 3.03 5.22 -15.34
N PHE A 192 2.55 4.64 -14.26
CA PHE A 192 3.14 3.45 -13.65
C PHE A 192 2.57 2.16 -14.25
N THR A 193 1.24 2.09 -14.33
CA THR A 193 0.54 0.83 -14.63
C THR A 193 0.68 0.38 -16.07
N GLN A 194 0.99 1.26 -17.03
CA GLN A 194 1.25 0.89 -18.42
C GLN A 194 2.45 -0.07 -18.56
N HIS A 195 3.36 -0.11 -17.58
CA HIS A 195 4.56 -0.93 -17.59
C HIS A 195 4.41 -2.27 -16.84
N VAL A 196 3.23 -2.58 -16.32
CA VAL A 196 2.98 -3.81 -15.55
C VAL A 196 1.79 -4.58 -16.11
N ASP A 197 1.77 -5.90 -15.93
CA ASP A 197 0.67 -6.76 -16.41
C ASP A 197 -0.53 -6.67 -15.47
N SER A 198 -0.29 -6.56 -14.18
CA SER A 198 -1.35 -6.41 -13.19
C SER A 198 -0.95 -5.45 -12.07
N VAL A 199 -1.94 -4.79 -11.48
CA VAL A 199 -1.75 -3.89 -10.33
C VAL A 199 -2.85 -4.13 -9.31
N MET A 200 -2.46 -4.16 -8.03
CA MET A 200 -3.39 -4.09 -6.90
C MET A 200 -3.29 -2.72 -6.25
N PHE A 201 -4.41 -2.12 -5.84
CA PHE A 201 -4.41 -0.93 -4.99
C PHE A 201 -5.47 -0.98 -3.91
N CYS A 202 -5.16 -0.39 -2.73
CA CYS A 202 -6.06 -0.40 -1.59
C CYS A 202 -7.02 0.79 -1.62
N LEU A 203 -8.30 0.53 -1.30
CA LEU A 203 -9.32 1.53 -1.01
C LEU A 203 -9.36 1.87 0.49
N SER A 204 -8.92 0.93 1.34
CA SER A 204 -9.06 0.92 2.80
C SER A 204 -7.86 1.51 3.57
N LYS A 205 -7.13 2.46 2.97
CA LYS A 205 -6.02 3.19 3.58
C LYS A 205 -6.28 4.69 3.51
N GLY A 206 -5.41 5.49 2.90
CA GLY A 206 -5.59 6.93 2.73
C GLY A 206 -6.90 7.33 2.02
N LEU A 207 -7.48 6.44 1.21
CA LEU A 207 -8.76 6.64 0.55
C LEU A 207 -9.99 6.38 1.44
N CYS A 208 -9.82 5.93 2.68
CA CYS A 208 -10.84 5.83 3.74
C CYS A 208 -12.01 4.86 3.52
N ALA A 209 -12.06 4.05 2.48
CA ALA A 209 -13.06 3.00 2.41
C ALA A 209 -12.87 2.00 3.59
N PRO A 210 -13.95 1.43 4.16
CA PRO A 210 -13.83 0.58 5.36
C PRO A 210 -13.13 -0.75 5.08
N VAL A 211 -13.23 -1.24 3.86
CA VAL A 211 -12.72 -2.54 3.40
C VAL A 211 -12.45 -2.47 1.91
N GLY A 212 -11.48 -3.24 1.45
CA GLY A 212 -11.35 -3.59 0.05
C GLY A 212 -10.15 -3.00 -0.65
N SER A 213 -9.85 -3.67 -1.74
CA SER A 213 -8.81 -3.32 -2.70
C SER A 213 -9.28 -3.70 -4.10
N MET A 214 -8.63 -3.15 -5.12
CA MET A 214 -8.88 -3.48 -6.51
C MET A 214 -7.67 -4.21 -7.08
N LEU A 215 -7.92 -5.27 -7.83
CA LEU A 215 -6.92 -5.96 -8.64
C LEU A 215 -7.28 -5.73 -10.11
N CYS A 216 -6.37 -5.13 -10.88
CA CYS A 216 -6.61 -4.75 -12.27
C CYS A 216 -5.60 -5.45 -13.20
N GLY A 217 -6.05 -5.80 -14.40
CA GLY A 217 -5.24 -6.47 -15.42
C GLY A 217 -6.01 -6.64 -16.72
N THR A 218 -5.59 -7.62 -17.56
CA THR A 218 -6.35 -8.00 -18.76
C THR A 218 -7.66 -8.71 -18.40
N GLU A 219 -8.61 -8.80 -19.33
CA GLU A 219 -9.85 -9.58 -19.12
C GLU A 219 -9.54 -11.04 -18.78
N GLU A 220 -8.58 -11.66 -19.47
CA GLU A 220 -8.14 -13.04 -19.20
C GLU A 220 -7.57 -13.19 -17.80
N PHE A 221 -6.69 -12.27 -17.37
CA PHE A 221 -6.13 -12.26 -16.02
C PHE A 221 -7.24 -12.18 -14.97
N ILE A 222 -8.19 -11.26 -15.13
CA ILE A 222 -9.31 -11.06 -14.20
C ILE A 222 -10.28 -12.26 -14.21
N TYR A 223 -10.49 -12.91 -15.36
CA TYR A 223 -11.26 -14.16 -15.41
C TYR A 223 -10.67 -15.24 -14.51
N HIS A 224 -9.35 -15.45 -14.56
CA HIS A 224 -8.66 -16.39 -13.68
C HIS A 224 -8.64 -15.92 -12.22
N ALA A 225 -8.46 -14.62 -11.99
CA ALA A 225 -8.46 -14.01 -10.66
C ALA A 225 -9.79 -14.21 -9.92
N ARG A 226 -10.94 -14.14 -10.60
CA ARG A 226 -12.28 -14.41 -10.01
C ARG A 226 -12.38 -15.83 -9.45
N ARG A 227 -11.79 -16.82 -10.10
CA ARG A 227 -11.77 -18.21 -9.62
C ARG A 227 -10.95 -18.33 -8.33
N TRP A 228 -9.79 -17.70 -8.30
CA TRP A 228 -8.95 -17.66 -7.10
C TRP A 228 -9.60 -16.88 -5.97
N ARG A 229 -10.22 -15.72 -6.25
CA ARG A 229 -11.01 -14.99 -5.23
C ARG A 229 -12.07 -15.91 -4.59
N LYS A 230 -12.77 -16.70 -5.39
CA LYS A 230 -13.76 -17.64 -4.88
C LYS A 230 -13.11 -18.73 -4.02
N ALA A 231 -12.04 -19.34 -4.49
CA ALA A 231 -11.33 -20.42 -3.78
C ALA A 231 -10.77 -19.96 -2.43
N LEU A 232 -10.28 -18.72 -2.36
CA LEU A 232 -9.73 -18.09 -1.14
C LEU A 232 -10.81 -17.54 -0.19
N GLY A 233 -12.10 -17.72 -0.48
CA GLY A 233 -13.20 -17.27 0.38
C GLY A 233 -13.60 -15.80 0.20
N GLY A 234 -13.06 -15.08 -0.80
CA GLY A 234 -13.35 -13.67 -1.09
C GLY A 234 -14.55 -13.44 -2.02
N GLY A 235 -15.28 -14.50 -2.42
CA GLY A 235 -16.51 -14.38 -3.20
C GLY A 235 -17.70 -14.04 -2.30
N MET A 236 -17.97 -12.75 -2.15
CA MET A 236 -19.07 -12.22 -1.33
C MET A 236 -20.37 -12.13 -2.15
N ARG A 237 -21.49 -11.88 -1.49
CA ARG A 237 -22.81 -11.78 -2.13
C ARG A 237 -23.17 -10.32 -2.42
N GLN A 238 -24.02 -9.68 -1.65
CA GLN A 238 -24.48 -8.29 -1.83
C GLN A 238 -23.41 -7.30 -1.36
N VAL A 239 -22.21 -7.41 -1.89
CA VAL A 239 -21.05 -6.64 -1.45
C VAL A 239 -21.02 -5.20 -1.98
N GLY A 240 -21.95 -4.86 -2.88
CA GLY A 240 -22.20 -3.49 -3.31
C GLY A 240 -22.38 -2.51 -2.16
N VAL A 241 -22.91 -2.97 -1.02
CA VAL A 241 -22.96 -2.17 0.23
C VAL A 241 -21.57 -1.62 0.60
N ILE A 242 -20.53 -2.42 0.49
CA ILE A 242 -19.15 -2.02 0.80
C ILE A 242 -18.49 -1.33 -0.41
N ALA A 243 -18.73 -1.84 -1.61
CA ALA A 243 -18.16 -1.32 -2.86
C ALA A 243 -18.56 0.15 -3.11
N ALA A 244 -19.75 0.57 -2.65
CA ALA A 244 -20.21 1.96 -2.73
C ALA A 244 -19.23 2.94 -2.06
N ALA A 245 -18.62 2.56 -0.94
CA ALA A 245 -17.57 3.37 -0.32
C ALA A 245 -16.31 3.46 -1.19
N GLY A 246 -16.00 2.42 -1.95
CA GLY A 246 -14.90 2.40 -2.91
C GLY A 246 -15.11 3.37 -4.09
N ILE A 247 -16.36 3.52 -4.54
CA ILE A 247 -16.71 4.51 -5.57
C ILE A 247 -16.42 5.92 -5.06
N VAL A 248 -16.94 6.28 -3.88
CA VAL A 248 -16.67 7.58 -3.23
C VAL A 248 -15.16 7.78 -3.01
N ALA A 249 -14.44 6.72 -2.63
CA ALA A 249 -12.99 6.77 -2.45
C ALA A 249 -12.26 7.19 -3.74
N LEU A 250 -12.65 6.63 -4.88
CA LEU A 250 -12.04 6.97 -6.18
C LEU A 250 -12.50 8.33 -6.71
N GLU A 251 -13.72 8.75 -6.42
CA GLU A 251 -14.27 10.03 -6.90
C GLU A 251 -13.78 11.24 -6.07
N GLU A 252 -13.68 11.11 -4.73
CA GLU A 252 -13.53 12.27 -3.84
C GLU A 252 -12.22 12.28 -3.04
N MET A 253 -11.55 11.10 -2.88
CA MET A 253 -10.46 11.01 -1.89
C MET A 253 -9.06 11.06 -2.49
N VAL A 254 -8.91 10.90 -3.80
CA VAL A 254 -7.59 10.83 -4.44
C VAL A 254 -6.85 12.17 -4.34
N ASP A 255 -7.45 13.25 -4.84
CA ASP A 255 -6.77 14.56 -4.91
C ASP A 255 -6.45 15.14 -3.53
N ARG A 256 -7.28 14.81 -2.53
CA ARG A 256 -7.06 15.25 -1.16
C ARG A 256 -5.85 14.59 -0.47
N LEU A 257 -5.28 13.52 -1.02
CA LEU A 257 -4.03 12.94 -0.49
C LEU A 257 -2.90 13.95 -0.41
N ALA A 258 -2.93 15.00 -1.24
CA ALA A 258 -1.99 16.13 -1.16
C ALA A 258 -2.00 16.81 0.22
N GLU A 259 -3.14 16.83 0.91
CA GLU A 259 -3.25 17.37 2.27
C GLU A 259 -2.53 16.45 3.28
N ASP A 260 -2.66 15.14 3.12
CA ASP A 260 -1.95 14.17 3.96
C ASP A 260 -0.43 14.33 3.81
N HIS A 261 0.07 14.53 2.57
CA HIS A 261 1.49 14.77 2.30
C HIS A 261 1.98 16.08 2.95
N ARG A 262 1.18 17.16 2.86
CA ARG A 262 1.49 18.44 3.53
C ARG A 262 1.57 18.27 5.05
N HIS A 263 0.63 17.55 5.64
CA HIS A 263 0.62 17.27 7.08
C HIS A 263 1.83 16.41 7.50
N ALA A 264 2.21 15.43 6.70
CA ALA A 264 3.42 14.63 6.92
C ALA A 264 4.67 15.51 6.90
N ARG A 265 4.79 16.42 5.94
CA ARG A 265 5.93 17.34 5.82
C ARG A 265 6.06 18.24 7.05
N ILE A 266 4.98 18.81 7.56
CA ILE A 266 4.97 19.64 8.79
C ILE A 266 5.48 18.85 10.00
N LEU A 267 5.02 17.60 10.16
CA LEU A 267 5.46 16.74 11.25
C LEU A 267 6.94 16.36 11.11
N ALA A 268 7.39 16.03 9.90
CA ALA A 268 8.78 15.68 9.61
C ALA A 268 9.75 16.84 9.88
N GLU A 269 9.40 18.05 9.43
CA GLU A 269 10.20 19.25 9.70
C GLU A 269 10.24 19.60 11.19
N THR A 270 9.14 19.37 11.90
CA THR A 270 9.13 19.50 13.37
C THR A 270 10.09 18.50 13.99
N LEU A 271 10.05 17.24 13.62
CA LEU A 271 10.93 16.17 14.12
C LEU A 271 12.40 16.49 13.84
N ALA A 272 12.73 16.95 12.65
CA ALA A 272 14.09 17.31 12.25
C ALA A 272 14.70 18.42 13.14
N GLY A 273 13.87 19.29 13.70
CA GLY A 273 14.29 20.36 14.61
C GLY A 273 14.43 19.93 16.09
N LEU A 274 14.13 18.65 16.43
CA LEU A 274 14.19 18.19 17.82
C LEU A 274 15.53 17.53 18.14
N PRO A 275 16.09 17.76 19.34
CA PRO A 275 17.37 17.18 19.73
C PRO A 275 17.31 15.64 19.75
N GLY A 276 18.35 15.01 19.22
CA GLY A 276 18.48 13.56 19.20
C GLY A 276 17.53 12.83 18.26
N VAL A 277 16.74 13.53 17.45
CA VAL A 277 15.93 12.92 16.36
C VAL A 277 16.77 12.85 15.10
N ILE A 278 16.76 11.68 14.46
CA ILE A 278 17.42 11.41 13.18
C ILE A 278 16.33 11.12 12.16
N ILE A 279 16.23 11.97 11.16
CA ILE A 279 15.27 11.86 10.05
C ILE A 279 15.90 12.37 8.76
N ASP A 280 15.64 11.67 7.68
CA ASP A 280 15.96 12.12 6.34
C ASP A 280 14.70 12.73 5.70
N LEU A 281 14.68 14.04 5.54
CA LEU A 281 13.55 14.77 4.99
C LEU A 281 13.30 14.49 3.50
N ASP A 282 14.30 14.01 2.76
CA ASP A 282 14.16 13.70 1.34
C ASP A 282 13.36 12.40 1.12
N THR A 283 13.30 11.54 2.13
CA THR A 283 12.47 10.33 2.10
C THR A 283 10.98 10.62 2.40
N VAL A 284 10.65 11.79 2.95
CA VAL A 284 9.28 12.19 3.27
C VAL A 284 8.59 12.77 2.03
N GLN A 285 8.21 11.90 1.12
CA GLN A 285 7.65 12.26 -0.18
C GLN A 285 6.12 12.17 -0.21
N THR A 286 5.54 11.41 0.72
CA THR A 286 4.10 11.14 0.80
C THR A 286 3.59 11.27 2.23
N ASN A 287 2.65 10.44 2.64
CA ASN A 287 2.01 10.47 3.96
C ASN A 287 2.76 9.67 5.04
N ILE A 288 3.91 9.08 4.75
CA ILE A 288 4.66 8.22 5.69
C ILE A 288 5.94 8.93 6.12
N ILE A 289 6.21 8.89 7.43
CA ILE A 289 7.41 9.47 8.04
C ILE A 289 8.08 8.38 8.86
N TYR A 290 9.37 8.12 8.62
CA TYR A 290 10.21 7.33 9.49
C TYR A 290 11.22 8.22 10.18
N PHE A 291 11.45 8.01 11.46
CA PHE A 291 12.50 8.67 12.23
C PHE A 291 13.09 7.74 13.29
N ARG A 292 14.28 8.04 13.75
CA ARG A 292 14.97 7.32 14.82
C ARG A 292 15.36 8.27 15.94
N LEU A 293 15.42 7.74 17.15
CA LEU A 293 16.10 8.43 18.24
C LEU A 293 17.55 7.99 18.30
N SER A 294 18.46 8.96 18.46
CA SER A 294 19.88 8.67 18.69
C SER A 294 20.07 7.99 20.05
N GLU A 295 21.18 7.27 20.23
CA GLU A 295 21.51 6.60 21.49
C GLU A 295 21.72 7.59 22.65
N SER A 296 21.98 8.86 22.34
CA SER A 296 22.15 9.92 23.36
C SER A 296 20.85 10.38 24.01
N VAL A 297 19.69 10.04 23.42
CA VAL A 297 18.38 10.37 23.99
C VAL A 297 18.07 9.41 25.13
N PRO A 298 17.95 9.88 26.39
CA PRO A 298 17.73 9.03 27.57
C PRO A 298 16.23 8.68 27.71
N LEU A 299 15.59 8.27 26.62
CA LEU A 299 14.19 7.89 26.57
C LEU A 299 14.06 6.56 25.85
N GLU A 300 13.47 5.59 26.52
CA GLU A 300 13.21 4.30 25.92
C GLU A 300 12.06 4.38 24.90
N PRO A 301 12.10 3.60 23.81
CA PRO A 301 11.07 3.62 22.76
C PRO A 301 9.64 3.42 23.30
N GLN A 302 9.46 2.50 24.23
CA GLN A 302 8.16 2.22 24.87
C GLN A 302 7.66 3.42 25.67
N GLU A 303 8.58 4.12 26.36
CA GLU A 303 8.25 5.30 27.14
C GLU A 303 7.81 6.45 26.26
N LEU A 304 8.46 6.68 25.10
CA LEU A 304 8.04 7.69 24.14
C LEU A 304 6.58 7.44 23.69
N VAL A 305 6.29 6.21 23.26
CA VAL A 305 4.93 5.85 22.80
C VAL A 305 3.92 6.02 23.94
N ALA A 306 4.23 5.52 25.13
CA ALA A 306 3.35 5.59 26.30
C ALA A 306 3.06 7.04 26.72
N ARG A 307 4.06 7.90 26.76
CA ARG A 307 3.90 9.32 27.12
C ARG A 307 3.09 10.10 26.09
N LEU A 308 3.38 9.92 24.80
CA LEU A 308 2.60 10.54 23.74
C LEU A 308 1.13 10.16 23.83
N GLU A 309 0.83 8.88 24.09
CA GLU A 309 -0.56 8.41 24.20
C GLU A 309 -1.23 8.89 25.49
N SER A 310 -0.60 8.69 26.67
CA SER A 310 -1.22 8.95 27.95
C SER A 310 -1.35 10.44 28.28
N GLU A 311 -0.31 11.26 27.98
CA GLU A 311 -0.26 12.68 28.31
C GLU A 311 -0.91 13.55 27.24
N TYR A 312 -0.82 13.15 25.93
CA TYR A 312 -1.21 14.00 24.80
C TYR A 312 -2.26 13.39 23.87
N ARG A 313 -2.67 12.12 24.06
CA ARG A 313 -3.58 11.38 23.19
C ARG A 313 -3.07 11.26 21.73
N VAL A 314 -1.74 11.17 21.57
CA VAL A 314 -1.08 10.99 20.28
C VAL A 314 -0.52 9.58 20.21
N ARG A 315 -0.94 8.82 19.19
CA ARG A 315 -0.50 7.44 18.94
C ARG A 315 0.44 7.42 17.75
N ILE A 316 1.60 6.80 17.91
CA ILE A 316 2.59 6.61 16.85
C ILE A 316 2.94 5.13 16.68
N GLY A 317 3.47 4.75 15.50
CA GLY A 317 4.00 3.42 15.29
C GLY A 317 5.43 3.29 15.84
N TRP A 318 5.69 2.24 16.61
CA TRP A 318 7.03 1.79 16.95
C TRP A 318 7.36 0.56 16.12
N MET A 319 8.43 0.63 15.32
CA MET A 319 8.75 -0.40 14.32
C MET A 319 9.74 -1.44 14.86
N LYS A 320 10.92 -0.99 15.27
CA LYS A 320 11.99 -1.83 15.86
C LYS A 320 13.00 -0.94 16.57
N GLU A 321 13.74 -1.48 17.52
CA GLU A 321 14.80 -0.75 18.22
C GLU A 321 14.33 0.67 18.60
N ARG A 322 15.00 1.70 18.08
CA ARG A 322 14.70 3.13 18.29
C ARG A 322 14.05 3.79 17.07
N GLU A 323 13.46 3.01 16.17
CA GLU A 323 12.81 3.48 14.93
C GLU A 323 11.30 3.57 15.09
N PHE A 324 10.73 4.68 14.65
CA PHE A 324 9.32 5.01 14.71
C PHE A 324 8.77 5.39 13.34
N ARG A 325 7.45 5.21 13.19
CA ARG A 325 6.72 5.59 11.99
C ARG A 325 5.49 6.41 12.34
N LEU A 326 5.28 7.51 11.61
CA LEU A 326 4.03 8.27 11.61
C LEU A 326 3.42 8.19 10.22
N VAL A 327 2.10 8.12 10.17
CA VAL A 327 1.34 8.12 8.91
C VAL A 327 0.19 9.09 9.03
N THR A 328 0.13 10.07 8.14
CA THR A 328 -0.98 11.03 8.04
C THR A 328 -2.09 10.47 7.15
N HIS A 329 -3.31 10.91 7.41
CA HIS A 329 -4.50 10.48 6.69
C HIS A 329 -5.67 11.45 6.94
N TYR A 330 -6.78 11.27 6.24
CA TYR A 330 -7.97 12.14 6.28
C TYR A 330 -8.38 12.63 7.68
N TRP A 331 -8.31 11.78 8.70
CA TRP A 331 -8.73 12.12 10.05
C TRP A 331 -7.65 12.83 10.89
N ILE A 332 -6.51 13.14 10.28
CA ILE A 332 -5.44 13.97 10.86
C ILE A 332 -5.61 15.40 10.30
N THR A 333 -6.50 16.17 10.92
CA THR A 333 -6.76 17.57 10.56
C THR A 333 -5.59 18.47 10.96
N SER A 334 -5.58 19.73 10.48
CA SER A 334 -4.56 20.72 10.85
C SER A 334 -4.47 20.92 12.38
N GLU A 335 -5.61 20.91 13.10
CA GLU A 335 -5.62 21.02 14.57
C GLU A 335 -4.97 19.81 15.23
N LYS A 336 -5.17 18.61 14.68
CA LYS A 336 -4.52 17.37 15.15
C LYS A 336 -3.03 17.36 14.84
N VAL A 337 -2.61 17.92 13.71
CA VAL A 337 -1.18 18.13 13.39
C VAL A 337 -0.54 19.03 14.43
N GLU A 338 -1.18 20.18 14.75
CA GLU A 338 -0.68 21.08 15.79
C GLU A 338 -0.62 20.41 17.17
N GLN A 339 -1.61 19.58 17.50
CA GLN A 339 -1.58 18.79 18.74
C GLN A 339 -0.39 17.83 18.76
N ALA A 340 -0.13 17.11 17.67
CA ALA A 340 1.01 16.20 17.55
C ALA A 340 2.34 16.97 17.64
N VAL A 341 2.47 18.12 16.98
CA VAL A 341 3.65 19.00 17.05
C VAL A 341 3.92 19.42 18.51
N ARG A 342 2.87 19.89 19.25
CA ARG A 342 3.01 20.24 20.67
C ARG A 342 3.45 19.06 21.52
N ALA A 343 2.88 17.88 21.28
CA ALA A 343 3.21 16.65 21.99
C ALA A 343 4.67 16.23 21.77
N LEU A 344 5.11 16.18 20.50
CA LEU A 344 6.48 15.83 20.14
C LEU A 344 7.50 16.80 20.77
N ARG A 345 7.24 18.10 20.69
CA ARG A 345 8.09 19.12 21.32
C ARG A 345 8.13 19.02 22.85
N ALA A 346 7.01 18.70 23.48
CA ALA A 346 6.93 18.58 24.94
C ALA A 346 7.68 17.35 25.47
N VAL A 347 7.65 16.25 24.72
CA VAL A 347 8.28 14.97 25.13
C VAL A 347 9.75 14.92 24.71
N LEU A 348 10.11 15.36 23.50
CA LEU A 348 11.46 15.27 22.93
C LEU A 348 12.26 16.58 23.04
N GLY A 349 11.61 17.73 23.09
CA GLY A 349 12.31 19.03 23.09
C GLY A 349 12.93 19.47 24.41
N ARG A 350 12.75 18.70 25.50
CA ARG A 350 13.31 18.95 26.83
C ARG A 350 14.51 18.06 27.19
N MET A 351 15.05 17.35 26.21
CA MET A 351 16.12 16.37 26.40
C MET A 351 17.50 16.90 26.03
#